data_8d96b6a802e171da87bc22c06ed722cb
#
_entry.id   8d96b6a802e171da87bc22c06ed722cb
#
_cell.length_a   1.000
_cell.length_b   1.000
_cell.length_c   1.000
_cell.angle_alpha   90.00
_cell.angle_beta   90.00
_cell.angle_gamma   90.00
#
_symmetry.space_group_name_H-M   'P 1'
#
loop_
_entity.id
_entity.type
_entity.pdbx_description
1 polymer ?
#
loop_
_entity_poly.entity_id
_entity_poly.type
_entity_poly.pdbx_seq_one_letter_code
_entity_poly.pdbx_strand_id
1 'polypeptide(L)'
;MEDREVRYNNFFTDIQSIGSEKGVNLTYANKRLYLSLLQYIQSYHHESLITENGVSFHVTISKLAEYCEVSRRTVSSSLQKLQKCGLVTVQKEEKTFFITVLDSPLFRAYCWA
;
A
#
# COMPACT_ATOMS: atom_id res chain seq x y z
N MET A 1 1.98 -26.82 -4.73
CA MET A 1 1.82 -25.50 -5.33
C MET A 1 1.11 -24.57 -4.37
N GLU A 2 1.69 -23.42 -4.14
CA GLU A 2 1.09 -22.48 -3.21
C GLU A 2 -0.16 -21.85 -3.81
N ASP A 3 -1.22 -21.88 -3.05
CA ASP A 3 -2.48 -21.31 -3.46
C ASP A 3 -2.44 -19.79 -3.25
N ARG A 4 -2.79 -19.04 -4.30
CA ARG A 4 -2.89 -17.59 -4.26
C ARG A 4 -3.80 -17.09 -3.14
N GLU A 5 -4.91 -17.80 -2.95
CA GLU A 5 -5.90 -17.47 -1.95
C GLU A 5 -5.32 -17.56 -0.54
N VAL A 6 -4.57 -18.60 -0.25
CA VAL A 6 -3.91 -18.77 1.04
C VAL A 6 -2.91 -17.65 1.29
N ARG A 7 -2.16 -17.26 0.26
CA ARG A 7 -1.21 -16.18 0.34
C ARG A 7 -1.88 -14.85 0.70
N TYR A 8 -3.00 -14.54 0.07
CA TYR A 8 -3.73 -13.30 0.36
C TYR A 8 -4.34 -13.32 1.74
N ASN A 9 -4.82 -14.47 2.21
CA ASN A 9 -5.33 -14.59 3.57
C ASN A 9 -4.24 -14.29 4.60
N ASN A 10 -3.04 -14.79 4.38
CA ASN A 10 -1.90 -14.50 5.24
C ASN A 10 -1.56 -13.01 5.22
N PHE A 11 -1.64 -12.37 4.06
CA PHE A 11 -1.42 -10.94 3.93
C PHE A 11 -2.36 -10.14 4.83
N PHE A 12 -3.66 -10.43 4.79
CA PHE A 12 -4.64 -9.70 5.58
C PHE A 12 -4.43 -9.93 7.07
N THR A 13 -4.00 -11.11 7.47
CA THR A 13 -3.67 -11.40 8.88
C THR A 13 -2.42 -10.61 9.29
N ASP A 14 -1.40 -10.60 8.48
CA ASP A 14 -0.13 -9.93 8.78
C ASP A 14 -0.32 -8.41 8.90
N ILE A 15 -1.04 -7.80 7.97
CA ILE A 15 -1.27 -6.36 8.01
C ILE A 15 -2.17 -5.96 9.20
N GLN A 16 -3.11 -6.83 9.55
CA GLN A 16 -3.95 -6.60 10.74
C GLN A 16 -3.10 -6.55 12.01
N SER A 17 -2.12 -7.44 12.12
CA SER A 17 -1.20 -7.46 13.25
C SER A 17 -0.39 -6.17 13.37
N ILE A 18 0.06 -5.64 12.24
CA ILE A 18 0.81 -4.39 12.20
C ILE A 18 -0.07 -3.23 12.70
N GLY A 19 -1.32 -3.16 12.24
CA GLY A 19 -2.25 -2.14 12.70
C GLY A 19 -2.49 -2.23 14.19
N SER A 20 -2.67 -3.45 14.71
CA SER A 20 -2.90 -3.67 16.14
C SER A 20 -1.71 -3.21 16.97
N GLU A 21 -0.49 -3.49 16.54
CA GLU A 21 0.72 -3.05 17.25
C GLU A 21 0.82 -1.53 17.32
N LYS A 22 0.39 -0.84 16.28
CA LYS A 22 0.46 0.62 16.21
C LYS A 22 -0.78 1.30 16.78
N GLY A 23 -1.76 0.54 17.24
CA GLY A 23 -3.00 1.10 17.75
C GLY A 23 -3.87 1.73 16.67
N VAL A 24 -3.73 1.28 15.44
CA VAL A 24 -4.49 1.78 14.29
C VAL A 24 -5.49 0.71 13.85
N ASN A 25 -6.75 1.11 13.77
CA ASN A 25 -7.80 0.20 13.30
C ASN A 25 -7.85 0.24 11.78
N LEU A 26 -7.30 -0.78 11.14
CA LEU A 26 -7.31 -0.90 9.68
C LEU A 26 -8.56 -1.63 9.23
N THR A 27 -9.36 -0.96 8.39
CA THR A 27 -10.53 -1.58 7.78
C THR A 27 -10.09 -2.46 6.63
N TYR A 28 -11.01 -3.28 6.13
CA TYR A 28 -10.77 -4.09 4.94
C TYR A 28 -10.31 -3.21 3.76
N ALA A 29 -10.97 -2.07 3.57
CA ALA A 29 -10.61 -1.15 2.48
C ALA A 29 -9.17 -0.62 2.62
N ASN A 30 -8.74 -0.32 3.85
CA ASN A 30 -7.37 0.13 4.10
C ASN A 30 -6.35 -0.93 3.76
N LYS A 31 -6.59 -2.17 4.19
CA LYS A 31 -5.71 -3.31 3.91
C LYS A 31 -5.65 -3.59 2.42
N ARG A 32 -6.79 -3.54 1.78
CA ARG A 32 -6.89 -3.78 0.34
C ARG A 32 -6.16 -2.71 -0.47
N LEU A 33 -6.20 -1.46 -0.01
CA LEU A 33 -5.46 -0.39 -0.66
C LEU A 33 -3.96 -0.66 -0.62
N TYR A 34 -3.44 -1.12 0.52
CA TYR A 34 -2.02 -1.46 0.62
C TYR A 34 -1.65 -2.56 -0.36
N LEU A 35 -2.46 -3.61 -0.43
CA LEU A 35 -2.24 -4.69 -1.40
C LEU A 35 -2.26 -4.15 -2.84
N SER A 36 -3.18 -3.25 -3.13
CA SER A 36 -3.25 -2.63 -4.47
C SER A 36 -2.02 -1.80 -4.78
N LEU A 37 -1.44 -1.12 -3.79
CA LEU A 37 -0.18 -0.39 -3.96
C LEU A 37 0.95 -1.33 -4.33
N LEU A 38 1.04 -2.49 -3.67
CA LEU A 38 2.06 -3.49 -4.00
C LEU A 38 1.88 -4.01 -5.43
N GLN A 39 0.64 -4.26 -5.82
CA GLN A 39 0.32 -4.70 -7.18
C GLN A 39 0.63 -3.62 -8.21
N TYR A 40 0.37 -2.37 -7.87
CA TYR A 40 0.70 -1.23 -8.73
C TYR A 40 2.21 -1.15 -8.98
N ILE A 41 3.00 -1.29 -7.94
CA ILE A 41 4.46 -1.29 -8.05
C ILE A 41 4.93 -2.42 -8.97
N GLN A 42 4.38 -3.61 -8.82
CA GLN A 42 4.76 -4.76 -9.66
C GLN A 42 4.40 -4.53 -11.12
N SER A 43 3.29 -3.87 -11.39
CA SER A 43 2.82 -3.61 -12.75
C SER A 43 3.56 -2.45 -13.42
N TYR A 44 3.98 -1.45 -12.65
CA TYR A 44 4.58 -0.23 -13.16
C TYR A 44 5.96 0.03 -12.58
N HIS A 45 6.71 -1.03 -12.28
CA HIS A 45 8.02 -0.92 -11.63
C HIS A 45 9.02 -0.06 -12.42
N HIS A 46 8.88 0.01 -13.73
CA HIS A 46 9.76 0.83 -14.56
C HIS A 46 9.55 2.34 -14.37
N GLU A 47 8.42 2.73 -13.78
CA GLU A 47 8.10 4.13 -13.48
C GLU A 47 8.41 4.47 -12.02
N SER A 48 8.91 3.50 -11.27
CA SER A 48 9.14 3.65 -9.84
C SER A 48 10.60 3.96 -9.55
N LEU A 49 10.82 4.68 -8.46
CA LEU A 49 12.16 4.98 -7.96
C LEU A 49 12.46 4.07 -6.79
N ILE A 50 13.43 3.17 -6.95
CA ILE A 50 13.84 2.25 -5.89
C ILE A 50 14.93 2.90 -5.07
N THR A 51 14.73 3.00 -3.76
CA THR A 51 15.66 3.59 -2.82
C THR A 51 15.92 2.63 -1.67
N GLU A 52 16.85 3.00 -0.78
CA GLU A 52 17.12 2.24 0.44
C GLU A 52 15.89 2.12 1.34
N ASN A 53 15.01 3.12 1.28
CA ASN A 53 13.83 3.21 2.15
C ASN A 53 12.60 2.50 1.61
N GLY A 54 12.61 2.12 0.35
CA GLY A 54 11.46 1.47 -0.28
C GLY A 54 11.31 1.87 -1.73
N VAL A 55 10.08 1.84 -2.21
CA VAL A 55 9.76 2.15 -3.60
C VAL A 55 8.86 3.37 -3.66
N SER A 56 9.29 4.39 -4.39
CA SER A 56 8.56 5.66 -4.52
C SER A 56 8.02 5.83 -5.93
N PHE A 57 6.84 6.42 -6.03
CA PHE A 57 6.22 6.70 -7.33
C PHE A 57 5.24 7.86 -7.21
N HIS A 58 4.98 8.50 -8.35
CA HIS A 58 3.96 9.55 -8.44
C HIS A 58 2.67 8.95 -9.00
N VAL A 59 1.54 9.35 -8.44
CA VAL A 59 0.24 8.90 -8.90
C VAL A 59 -0.80 9.98 -8.57
N THR A 60 -1.79 10.16 -9.45
CA THR A 60 -2.91 11.05 -9.12
C THR A 60 -3.87 10.31 -8.23
N ILE A 61 -4.59 11.06 -7.38
CA ILE A 61 -5.62 10.44 -6.54
C ILE A 61 -6.71 9.78 -7.38
N SER A 62 -7.04 10.38 -8.52
CA SER A 62 -8.04 9.82 -9.44
C SER A 62 -7.60 8.47 -10.00
N LYS A 63 -6.35 8.38 -10.44
CA LYS A 63 -5.81 7.14 -11.01
C LYS A 63 -5.77 6.04 -9.94
N LEU A 64 -5.34 6.39 -8.74
CA LEU A 64 -5.27 5.43 -7.65
C LEU A 64 -6.66 4.96 -7.21
N ALA A 65 -7.62 5.87 -7.13
CA ALA A 65 -8.99 5.52 -6.81
C ALA A 65 -9.59 4.58 -7.86
N GLU A 66 -9.33 4.86 -9.14
CA GLU A 66 -9.79 4.02 -10.24
C GLU A 66 -9.12 2.64 -10.20
N TYR A 67 -7.81 2.59 -9.98
CA TYR A 67 -7.07 1.33 -9.90
C TYR A 67 -7.56 0.46 -8.74
N CYS A 68 -7.84 1.07 -7.60
CA CYS A 68 -8.30 0.35 -6.40
C CYS A 68 -9.82 0.16 -6.36
N GLU A 69 -10.56 0.75 -7.30
CA GLU A 69 -12.02 0.68 -7.36
C GLU A 69 -12.70 1.20 -6.09
N VAL A 70 -12.21 2.31 -5.57
CA VAL A 70 -12.76 2.96 -4.38
C VAL A 70 -12.88 4.47 -4.61
N SER A 71 -13.57 5.17 -3.70
CA SER A 71 -13.69 6.61 -3.81
C SER A 71 -12.37 7.31 -3.47
N ARG A 72 -12.21 8.54 -3.93
CA ARG A 72 -11.05 9.37 -3.60
C ARG A 72 -10.92 9.56 -2.09
N ARG A 73 -12.04 9.70 -1.41
CA ARG A 73 -12.09 9.86 0.04
C ARG A 73 -11.53 8.63 0.74
N THR A 74 -11.90 7.45 0.27
CA THR A 74 -11.39 6.20 0.80
C THR A 74 -9.88 6.08 0.59
N VAL A 75 -9.37 6.49 -0.58
CA VAL A 75 -7.94 6.52 -0.84
C VAL A 75 -7.23 7.39 0.18
N SER A 76 -7.70 8.63 0.36
CA SER A 76 -7.06 9.59 1.28
C SER A 76 -7.06 9.09 2.71
N SER A 77 -8.20 8.60 3.20
CA SER A 77 -8.28 8.12 4.58
C SER A 77 -7.45 6.87 4.80
N SER A 78 -7.41 5.98 3.82
CA SER A 78 -6.61 4.75 3.90
C SER A 78 -5.12 5.07 3.91
N LEU A 79 -4.66 5.99 3.07
CA LEU A 79 -3.27 6.40 3.04
C LEU A 79 -2.83 6.99 4.38
N GLN A 80 -3.69 7.79 5.02
CA GLN A 80 -3.39 8.36 6.33
C GLN A 80 -3.17 7.27 7.37
N LYS A 81 -4.03 6.26 7.39
CA LYS A 81 -3.91 5.15 8.34
C LYS A 81 -2.68 4.29 8.07
N LEU A 82 -2.40 4.00 6.81
CA LEU A 82 -1.20 3.25 6.43
C LEU A 82 0.07 4.01 6.81
N GLN A 83 0.05 5.33 6.70
CA GLN A 83 1.17 6.16 7.12
C GLN A 83 1.37 6.08 8.63
N LYS A 84 0.30 6.09 9.41
CA LYS A 84 0.37 5.92 10.86
C LYS A 84 0.94 4.56 11.26
N CYS A 85 0.73 3.55 10.44
CA CYS A 85 1.29 2.22 10.67
C CYS A 85 2.76 2.11 10.26
N GLY A 86 3.33 3.14 9.64
CA GLY A 86 4.70 3.10 9.18
C GLY A 86 4.90 2.27 7.92
N LEU A 87 3.84 2.01 7.16
CA LEU A 87 3.92 1.21 5.94
C LEU A 87 4.18 2.04 4.69
N VAL A 88 3.74 3.30 4.70
CA VAL A 88 3.94 4.20 3.57
C VAL A 88 4.25 5.60 4.10
N THR A 89 4.85 6.43 3.24
CA THR A 89 4.87 7.87 3.42
C THR A 89 4.20 8.50 2.22
N VAL A 90 3.50 9.60 2.44
CA VAL A 90 2.75 10.28 1.40
C VAL A 90 3.08 11.75 1.43
N GLN A 91 3.49 12.28 0.28
CA GLN A 91 3.69 13.71 0.11
C GLN A 91 2.70 14.18 -0.94
N LYS A 92 1.78 15.05 -0.55
CA LYS A 92 0.79 15.58 -1.46
C LYS A 92 1.37 16.76 -2.23
N GLU A 93 1.32 16.66 -3.55
CA GLU A 93 1.69 17.74 -4.45
C GLU A 93 0.40 18.10 -5.21
N GLU A 94 0.19 19.32 -5.57
CA GLU A 94 -1.05 19.82 -6.23
C GLU A 94 -2.14 18.78 -6.54
N LYS A 95 -1.99 18.02 -7.62
CA LYS A 95 -2.97 17.01 -8.06
C LYS A 95 -2.42 15.60 -7.97
N THR A 96 -1.20 15.43 -7.50
CA THR A 96 -0.54 14.13 -7.42
C THR A 96 -0.11 13.83 -6.01
N PHE A 97 0.06 12.54 -5.74
CA PHE A 97 0.72 12.08 -4.54
C PHE A 97 2.08 11.52 -4.91
N PHE A 98 3.08 11.83 -4.10
CA PHE A 98 4.34 11.10 -4.13
C PHE A 98 4.30 10.11 -2.98
N ILE A 99 4.16 8.83 -3.31
CA ILE A 99 3.99 7.77 -2.34
C ILE A 99 5.25 6.93 -2.29
N THR A 100 5.74 6.69 -1.08
CA THR A 100 6.83 5.75 -0.84
C THR A 100 6.27 4.58 -0.04
N VAL A 101 6.29 3.39 -0.62
CA VAL A 101 5.97 2.16 0.10
C VAL A 101 7.25 1.73 0.77
N LEU A 102 7.27 1.83 2.11
CA LEU A 102 8.48 1.62 2.89
C LEU A 102 8.89 0.14 2.90
N ASP A 103 10.20 -0.08 2.89
CA ASP A 103 10.74 -1.42 3.01
C ASP A 103 10.39 -1.98 4.39
N SER A 104 9.77 -3.14 4.41
CA SER A 104 9.32 -3.80 5.62
C SER A 104 9.23 -5.30 5.35
N PRO A 105 9.16 -6.13 6.40
CA PRO A 105 8.96 -7.57 6.20
C PRO A 105 7.71 -7.86 5.36
N LEU A 106 6.64 -7.09 5.59
CA LEU A 106 5.40 -7.25 4.83
C LEU A 106 5.62 -6.93 3.34
N PHE A 107 6.30 -5.83 3.05
CA PHE A 107 6.63 -5.44 1.68
C PHE A 107 7.47 -6.53 0.98
N ARG A 108 8.50 -7.01 1.65
CA ARG A 108 9.39 -8.03 1.09
C ARG A 108 8.66 -9.33 0.82
N ALA A 109 7.75 -9.71 1.71
CA ALA A 109 7.01 -10.96 1.57
C ALA A 109 6.06 -10.96 0.37
N TYR A 110 5.43 -9.83 0.09
CA TYR A 110 4.32 -9.79 -0.89
C TYR A 110 4.63 -9.01 -2.15
N CYS A 111 5.67 -8.19 -2.18
CA CYS A 111 6.04 -7.42 -3.38
C CYS A 111 7.16 -8.10 -4.16
N TRP A 112 8.17 -8.58 -3.47
CA TRP A 112 9.35 -9.15 -4.11
C TRP A 112 9.40 -10.68 -4.09
N ALA A 113 8.38 -11.28 -3.53
CA ALA A 113 8.29 -12.75 -3.54
C ALA A 113 7.88 -13.31 -4.94
#